data_654d7e82ca155d425d2db7d09d953d44
#
_entry.id   654d7e82ca155d425d2db7d09d953d44
#
_cell.length_a   1.000
_cell.length_b   1.000
_cell.length_c   1.000
_cell.angle_alpha   90.00
_cell.angle_beta   90.00
_cell.angle_gamma   90.00
#
_symmetry.space_group_name_H-M   'P 1'
#
loop_
_entity.id
_entity.type
_entity.pdbx_description
1 polymer ?
#
loop_
_entity_poly.entity_id
_entity_poly.type
_entity_poly.pdbx_seq_one_letter_code
_entity_poly.pdbx_strand_id
1 'polypeptide(L)'
;MSEGKSGCALMVSPTRRKLILGAIAAAGGSMASRRVLGDSQAPEKQEKSKEPQSTGIEGLLTYLHQEIEIKASRQRIYEALLDSKQFAAFTGMPAEIDRAVGGAFSLFGGLITGRNVELVTNRRIVQAWRPADWDAGVYTLVKFELTDWASQTKLILDHTGFPEGNFRHLDSGWYLRYWEPLRKYLA
;
A
#
# COMPACT_ATOMS: atom_id res chain seq x y z
N MET A 1 7.69 22.90 54.12
CA MET A 1 6.44 23.62 53.95
C MET A 1 6.45 24.14 52.53
N SER A 2 5.65 23.71 51.58
CA SER A 2 4.29 23.23 51.50
C SER A 2 4.18 22.31 50.26
N GLU A 3 3.43 21.24 50.40
CA GLU A 3 3.05 20.28 49.36
C GLU A 3 2.07 20.90 48.37
N GLY A 4 2.17 20.46 47.10
CA GLY A 4 1.17 20.73 46.07
C GLY A 4 1.04 19.53 45.15
N LYS A 5 0.27 18.51 45.56
CA LYS A 5 -0.22 17.42 44.70
C LYS A 5 -1.29 17.97 43.78
N SER A 6 -1.15 17.74 42.47
CA SER A 6 -2.27 17.84 41.52
C SER A 6 -2.35 16.57 40.71
N GLY A 7 -3.38 15.77 40.98
CA GLY A 7 -3.74 14.56 40.25
C GLY A 7 -4.38 14.91 38.94
N CYS A 8 -3.96 14.23 37.88
CA CYS A 8 -4.60 14.25 36.56
C CYS A 8 -5.61 13.09 36.48
N ALA A 9 -6.89 13.45 36.48
CA ALA A 9 -7.99 12.50 36.35
C ALA A 9 -8.14 12.04 34.88
N LEU A 10 -8.13 10.74 34.69
CA LEU A 10 -8.47 10.07 33.43
C LEU A 10 -10.00 10.19 33.22
N MET A 11 -10.42 10.94 32.21
CA MET A 11 -11.80 10.92 31.71
C MET A 11 -11.96 9.81 30.68
N VAL A 12 -12.63 8.75 31.07
CA VAL A 12 -13.12 7.68 30.18
C VAL A 12 -14.50 8.08 29.68
N SER A 13 -14.67 8.25 28.37
CA SER A 13 -15.96 8.51 27.73
C SER A 13 -16.63 7.21 27.34
N PRO A 14 -17.92 6.98 27.68
CA PRO A 14 -18.62 5.76 27.31
C PRO A 14 -19.20 5.83 25.89
N THR A 15 -18.96 4.79 25.14
CA THR A 15 -19.50 4.51 23.81
C THR A 15 -21.01 4.31 23.85
N ARG A 16 -21.79 5.15 23.17
CA ARG A 16 -23.24 4.96 22.96
C ARG A 16 -23.48 4.05 21.75
N ARG A 17 -23.86 2.81 22.01
CA ARG A 17 -24.49 1.93 21.01
C ARG A 17 -25.94 2.38 20.81
N LYS A 18 -26.33 2.74 19.59
CA LYS A 18 -27.73 2.90 19.19
C LYS A 18 -28.21 1.59 18.56
N LEU A 19 -29.10 0.90 19.25
CA LEU A 19 -29.94 -0.17 18.72
C LEU A 19 -31.10 0.48 17.94
N ILE A 20 -31.29 0.11 16.70
CA ILE A 20 -32.46 0.43 15.90
C ILE A 20 -33.29 -0.88 15.78
N LEU A 21 -34.39 -0.95 16.51
CA LEU A 21 -35.46 -1.92 16.27
C LEU A 21 -36.35 -1.36 15.15
N GLY A 22 -36.49 -2.08 14.07
CA GLY A 22 -37.46 -1.82 13.01
C GLY A 22 -38.49 -2.95 12.95
N ALA A 23 -39.75 -2.59 13.09
CA ALA A 23 -40.89 -3.46 13.24
C ALA A 23 -41.35 -4.13 11.94
N ILE A 24 -41.88 -5.33 12.12
CA ILE A 24 -42.52 -6.19 11.12
C ILE A 24 -43.96 -5.72 10.88
N ALA A 25 -44.36 -5.60 9.61
CA ALA A 25 -45.78 -5.55 9.26
C ALA A 25 -46.06 -6.69 8.26
N ALA A 26 -46.94 -7.61 8.73
CA ALA A 26 -47.47 -8.68 7.91
C ALA A 26 -48.75 -8.19 7.19
N ALA A 27 -48.89 -8.54 5.92
CA ALA A 27 -50.20 -8.52 5.26
C ALA A 27 -50.27 -9.74 4.31
N GLY A 28 -51.25 -10.56 4.55
CA GLY A 28 -51.51 -11.78 3.84
C GLY A 28 -52.27 -11.55 2.52
N GLY A 29 -52.21 -12.52 1.66
CA GLY A 29 -52.98 -12.61 0.41
C GLY A 29 -52.87 -14.02 -0.17
N SER A 30 -53.99 -14.70 -0.16
CA SER A 30 -54.21 -16.08 -0.56
C SER A 30 -54.34 -16.29 -2.07
N MET A 31 -54.11 -17.55 -2.50
CA MET A 31 -54.60 -18.26 -3.67
C MET A 31 -53.89 -18.09 -5.04
N ALA A 32 -53.24 -19.12 -5.59
CA ALA A 32 -53.86 -20.13 -6.42
C ALA A 32 -52.81 -21.14 -6.94
N SER A 33 -53.13 -22.41 -6.80
CA SER A 33 -52.35 -23.54 -7.34
C SER A 33 -52.29 -23.56 -8.85
N ARG A 34 -51.10 -23.71 -9.42
CA ARG A 34 -50.90 -24.34 -10.71
C ARG A 34 -49.62 -25.16 -10.69
N ARG A 35 -49.80 -26.51 -10.69
CA ARG A 35 -48.73 -27.48 -10.94
C ARG A 35 -48.34 -27.36 -12.40
N VAL A 36 -47.07 -27.09 -12.64
CA VAL A 36 -46.36 -27.44 -13.87
C VAL A 36 -45.14 -28.24 -13.48
N LEU A 37 -45.13 -29.48 -13.99
CA LEU A 37 -43.96 -30.37 -13.91
C LEU A 37 -42.84 -29.82 -14.82
N GLY A 38 -41.62 -30.00 -14.34
CA GLY A 38 -40.46 -30.03 -15.22
C GLY A 38 -39.39 -28.99 -14.90
N ASP A 39 -38.39 -29.52 -14.44
CA ASP A 39 -36.98 -29.29 -14.70
C ASP A 39 -36.18 -28.90 -13.45
N SER A 40 -35.46 -29.93 -13.00
CA SER A 40 -34.44 -29.78 -11.95
C SER A 40 -33.20 -29.13 -12.55
N GLN A 41 -33.11 -27.81 -12.48
CA GLN A 41 -31.83 -27.13 -12.60
C GLN A 41 -31.27 -26.96 -11.19
N ALA A 42 -30.25 -27.73 -10.88
CA ALA A 42 -29.38 -27.53 -9.74
C ALA A 42 -28.73 -26.12 -9.82
N PRO A 43 -28.54 -25.42 -8.67
CA PRO A 43 -27.82 -24.16 -8.69
C PRO A 43 -26.37 -24.40 -9.10
N GLU A 44 -26.02 -23.89 -10.26
CA GLU A 44 -24.66 -23.82 -10.76
C GLU A 44 -23.83 -23.00 -9.74
N LYS A 45 -23.01 -23.72 -9.00
CA LYS A 45 -22.01 -23.15 -8.14
C LYS A 45 -21.08 -22.33 -9.04
N GLN A 46 -21.20 -21.02 -9.00
CA GLN A 46 -20.18 -20.13 -9.56
C GLN A 46 -18.87 -20.42 -8.82
N GLU A 47 -18.09 -21.26 -9.46
CA GLU A 47 -16.69 -21.47 -9.11
C GLU A 47 -15.98 -20.16 -9.38
N LYS A 48 -15.68 -19.44 -8.27
CA LYS A 48 -14.82 -18.28 -8.27
C LYS A 48 -13.53 -18.72 -8.95
N SER A 49 -13.33 -18.29 -10.20
CA SER A 49 -12.12 -18.53 -10.95
C SER A 49 -10.95 -18.04 -10.12
N LYS A 50 -10.26 -18.97 -9.48
CA LYS A 50 -8.97 -18.76 -8.88
C LYS A 50 -8.06 -18.30 -10.00
N GLU A 51 -7.59 -17.05 -9.95
CA GLU A 51 -6.48 -16.61 -10.77
C GLU A 51 -5.37 -17.68 -10.73
N PRO A 52 -4.76 -18.02 -11.87
CA PRO A 52 -3.73 -19.04 -11.89
C PRO A 52 -2.60 -18.59 -10.95
N GLN A 53 -2.48 -19.26 -9.82
CA GLN A 53 -1.34 -19.10 -8.92
C GLN A 53 -0.10 -19.45 -9.73
N SER A 54 0.81 -18.48 -9.88
CA SER A 54 2.10 -18.63 -10.53
C SER A 54 2.89 -19.71 -9.81
N THR A 55 2.79 -20.95 -10.28
CA THR A 55 3.58 -22.11 -9.82
C THR A 55 4.92 -22.16 -10.56
N GLY A 56 5.57 -21.02 -10.71
CA GLY A 56 6.91 -20.92 -11.30
C GLY A 56 7.93 -20.42 -10.26
N ILE A 57 9.20 -20.45 -10.65
CA ILE A 57 10.34 -19.95 -9.87
C ILE A 57 10.07 -18.53 -9.31
N GLU A 58 9.33 -17.70 -10.02
CA GLU A 58 8.91 -16.36 -9.58
C GLU A 58 8.13 -16.35 -8.26
N GLY A 59 7.34 -17.39 -7.97
CA GLY A 59 6.61 -17.51 -6.71
C GLY A 59 7.51 -17.67 -5.48
N LEU A 60 8.73 -18.13 -5.67
CA LEU A 60 9.74 -18.32 -4.62
C LEU A 60 10.68 -17.11 -4.47
N LEU A 61 10.61 -16.14 -5.40
CA LEU A 61 11.50 -14.98 -5.35
C LEU A 61 11.10 -14.05 -4.20
N THR A 62 12.08 -13.65 -3.41
CA THR A 62 11.99 -12.66 -2.33
C THR A 62 12.84 -11.42 -2.60
N TYR A 63 13.24 -11.25 -3.85
CA TYR A 63 14.08 -10.18 -4.36
C TYR A 63 13.57 -9.71 -5.72
N LEU A 64 13.57 -8.39 -5.91
CA LEU A 64 13.18 -7.70 -7.14
C LEU A 64 14.25 -6.68 -7.50
N HIS A 65 14.63 -6.63 -8.78
CA HIS A 65 15.54 -5.65 -9.35
C HIS A 65 14.91 -5.00 -10.57
N GLN A 66 14.92 -3.66 -10.63
CA GLN A 66 14.45 -2.90 -11.79
C GLN A 66 15.41 -1.76 -12.10
N GLU A 67 15.68 -1.52 -13.39
CA GLU A 67 16.42 -0.35 -13.88
C GLU A 67 15.50 0.52 -14.73
N ILE A 68 15.50 1.82 -14.46
CA ILE A 68 14.59 2.77 -15.09
C ILE A 68 15.32 4.03 -15.47
N GLU A 69 15.12 4.49 -16.70
CA GLU A 69 15.62 5.77 -17.16
C GLU A 69 14.54 6.85 -17.00
N ILE A 70 14.92 7.98 -16.41
CA ILE A 70 14.03 9.11 -16.17
C ILE A 70 14.69 10.39 -16.70
N LYS A 71 13.98 11.15 -17.53
CA LYS A 71 14.40 12.43 -18.09
C LYS A 71 14.35 13.57 -17.08
N ALA A 72 15.06 13.41 -15.98
CA ALA A 72 15.17 14.40 -14.92
C ALA A 72 16.54 14.26 -14.23
N SER A 73 16.97 15.31 -13.52
CA SER A 73 18.18 15.24 -12.71
C SER A 73 17.99 14.35 -11.48
N ARG A 74 19.08 13.78 -10.98
CA ARG A 74 19.10 13.01 -9.73
C ARG A 74 18.47 13.77 -8.58
N GLN A 75 18.71 15.08 -8.50
CA GLN A 75 18.15 15.93 -7.47
C GLN A 75 16.61 15.95 -7.55
N ARG A 76 16.02 16.17 -8.73
CA ARG A 76 14.56 16.22 -8.88
C ARG A 76 13.91 14.87 -8.51
N ILE A 77 14.54 13.77 -8.89
CA ILE A 77 14.03 12.42 -8.55
C ILE A 77 14.14 12.17 -7.04
N TYR A 78 15.30 12.49 -6.45
CA TYR A 78 15.54 12.34 -5.02
C TYR A 78 14.53 13.14 -4.18
N GLU A 79 14.29 14.40 -4.56
CA GLU A 79 13.31 15.27 -3.91
C GLU A 79 11.88 14.71 -4.05
N ALA A 80 11.49 14.28 -5.24
CA ALA A 80 10.16 13.73 -5.49
C ALA A 80 9.87 12.47 -4.66
N LEU A 81 10.89 11.64 -4.40
CA LEU A 81 10.74 10.42 -3.59
C LEU A 81 10.71 10.67 -2.09
N LEU A 82 11.24 11.80 -1.60
CA LEU A 82 11.36 12.09 -0.16
C LEU A 82 10.51 13.28 0.32
N ASP A 83 9.99 14.11 -0.57
CA ASP A 83 9.13 15.22 -0.20
C ASP A 83 7.65 14.80 -0.22
N SER A 84 6.97 14.96 0.93
CA SER A 84 5.57 14.55 1.10
C SER A 84 4.63 15.15 0.04
N LYS A 85 4.83 16.42 -0.30
CA LYS A 85 3.96 17.12 -1.27
C LYS A 85 4.21 16.64 -2.70
N GLN A 86 5.48 16.50 -3.08
CA GLN A 86 5.85 16.01 -4.40
C GLN A 86 5.44 14.55 -4.57
N PHE A 87 5.65 13.71 -3.54
CA PHE A 87 5.20 12.32 -3.55
C PHE A 87 3.68 12.22 -3.74
N ALA A 88 2.92 12.99 -2.96
CA ALA A 88 1.47 13.05 -3.11
C ALA A 88 1.04 13.60 -4.48
N ALA A 89 1.78 14.56 -5.04
CA ALA A 89 1.48 15.14 -6.34
C ALA A 89 1.66 14.13 -7.49
N PHE A 90 2.74 13.33 -7.50
CA PHE A 90 2.93 12.37 -8.57
C PHE A 90 2.10 11.09 -8.40
N THR A 91 1.85 10.65 -7.16
CA THR A 91 1.06 9.42 -6.92
C THR A 91 -0.45 9.67 -6.92
N GLY A 92 -0.89 10.91 -6.70
CA GLY A 92 -2.29 11.26 -6.47
C GLY A 92 -2.83 10.81 -5.12
N MET A 93 -1.97 10.38 -4.19
CA MET A 93 -2.36 9.84 -2.88
C MET A 93 -1.58 10.51 -1.74
N PRO A 94 -2.19 10.65 -0.54
CA PRO A 94 -1.53 11.28 0.60
C PRO A 94 -0.23 10.60 0.99
N ALA A 95 0.76 11.40 1.39
CA ALA A 95 2.02 10.93 1.93
C ALA A 95 2.49 11.84 3.07
N GLU A 96 3.12 11.23 4.07
CA GLU A 96 3.83 11.89 5.15
C GLU A 96 5.23 11.28 5.23
N ILE A 97 6.27 12.10 5.10
CA ILE A 97 7.66 11.64 5.03
C ILE A 97 8.51 12.55 5.91
N ASP A 98 9.09 11.99 6.97
CA ASP A 98 10.20 12.62 7.68
C ASP A 98 11.50 12.33 6.93
N ARG A 99 12.14 13.37 6.40
CA ARG A 99 13.32 13.28 5.53
C ARG A 99 14.63 13.00 6.27
N ALA A 100 14.58 12.72 7.57
CA ALA A 100 15.77 12.35 8.34
C ALA A 100 16.09 10.85 8.20
N VAL A 101 17.36 10.48 8.41
CA VAL A 101 17.73 9.07 8.66
C VAL A 101 17.04 8.64 9.96
N GLY A 102 16.39 7.48 9.96
CA GLY A 102 15.51 7.01 11.03
C GLY A 102 14.10 7.62 11.00
N GLY A 103 13.87 8.64 10.19
CA GLY A 103 12.57 9.30 10.02
C GLY A 103 11.50 8.35 9.50
N ALA A 104 10.30 8.43 10.07
CA ALA A 104 9.17 7.62 9.67
C ALA A 104 8.52 8.15 8.39
N PHE A 105 7.88 7.26 7.64
CA PHE A 105 7.02 7.65 6.54
C PHE A 105 5.73 6.82 6.50
N SER A 106 4.72 7.43 5.89
CA SER A 106 3.43 6.84 5.56
C SER A 106 3.09 7.24 4.13
N LEU A 107 2.99 6.28 3.22
CA LEU A 107 2.76 6.50 1.79
C LEU A 107 1.41 5.93 1.37
N PHE A 108 0.84 6.51 0.28
CA PHE A 108 -0.44 6.09 -0.28
C PHE A 108 -1.58 6.06 0.76
N GLY A 109 -1.64 7.09 1.62
CA GLY A 109 -2.67 7.17 2.66
C GLY A 109 -2.54 6.10 3.76
N GLY A 110 -1.33 5.59 4.01
CA GLY A 110 -1.05 4.59 5.05
C GLY A 110 -0.97 3.15 4.54
N LEU A 111 -1.13 2.91 3.23
CA LEU A 111 -0.98 1.56 2.66
C LEU A 111 0.45 1.03 2.80
N ILE A 112 1.44 1.91 2.87
CA ILE A 112 2.84 1.56 3.10
C ILE A 112 3.38 2.45 4.19
N THR A 113 3.97 1.85 5.21
CA THR A 113 4.65 2.56 6.30
C THR A 113 6.10 2.10 6.42
N GLY A 114 6.96 2.93 7.01
CA GLY A 114 8.34 2.55 7.18
C GLY A 114 9.24 3.62 7.78
N ARG A 115 10.54 3.44 7.59
CA ARG A 115 11.57 4.39 8.02
C ARG A 115 12.68 4.51 7.00
N ASN A 116 13.25 5.70 6.88
CA ASN A 116 14.48 5.91 6.13
C ASN A 116 15.66 5.29 6.89
N VAL A 117 16.36 4.36 6.27
CA VAL A 117 17.54 3.67 6.85
C VAL A 117 18.83 4.40 6.49
N GLU A 118 18.96 4.80 5.22
CA GLU A 118 20.11 5.55 4.74
C GLU A 118 19.66 6.57 3.69
N LEU A 119 20.22 7.77 3.78
CA LEU A 119 20.00 8.84 2.81
C LEU A 119 21.34 9.43 2.38
N VAL A 120 21.70 9.21 1.11
CA VAL A 120 22.86 9.86 0.47
C VAL A 120 22.32 10.84 -0.56
N THR A 121 22.43 12.12 -0.28
CA THR A 121 21.83 13.21 -1.08
C THR A 121 22.04 13.03 -2.58
N ASN A 122 20.94 13.01 -3.32
CA ASN A 122 20.88 12.87 -4.78
C ASN A 122 21.53 11.60 -5.34
N ARG A 123 21.79 10.58 -4.50
CA ARG A 123 22.48 9.35 -4.93
C ARG A 123 21.80 8.07 -4.48
N ARG A 124 21.38 7.98 -3.21
CA ARG A 124 20.84 6.74 -2.68
C ARG A 124 19.82 7.00 -1.58
N ILE A 125 18.75 6.22 -1.60
CA ILE A 125 17.73 6.14 -0.56
C ILE A 125 17.59 4.67 -0.19
N VAL A 126 17.72 4.34 1.09
CA VAL A 126 17.40 2.99 1.61
C VAL A 126 16.31 3.13 2.65
N GLN A 127 15.27 2.32 2.51
CA GLN A 127 14.08 2.38 3.34
C GLN A 127 13.70 0.98 3.84
N ALA A 128 13.29 0.88 5.10
CA ALA A 128 12.59 -0.29 5.61
C ALA A 128 11.09 -0.09 5.37
N TRP A 129 10.47 -1.01 4.65
CA TRP A 129 9.07 -0.92 4.19
C TRP A 129 8.20 -1.99 4.81
N ARG A 130 6.95 -1.65 5.10
CA ARG A 130 5.90 -2.58 5.49
C ARG A 130 4.56 -2.18 4.87
N PRO A 131 4.03 -2.94 3.91
CA PRO A 131 2.63 -2.85 3.50
C PRO A 131 1.68 -3.08 4.69
N ALA A 132 0.54 -2.40 4.69
CA ALA A 132 -0.40 -2.42 5.81
C ALA A 132 -1.08 -3.78 6.03
N ASP A 133 -1.17 -4.59 4.98
CA ASP A 133 -1.75 -5.94 4.95
C ASP A 133 -0.77 -7.05 5.35
N TRP A 134 0.51 -6.70 5.63
CA TRP A 134 1.48 -7.67 6.12
C TRP A 134 1.49 -7.76 7.64
N ASP A 135 1.90 -8.92 8.15
CA ASP A 135 2.01 -9.17 9.58
C ASP A 135 2.88 -8.12 10.29
N ALA A 136 2.54 -7.85 11.55
CA ALA A 136 3.31 -6.92 12.37
C ALA A 136 4.76 -7.42 12.53
N GLY A 137 5.72 -6.52 12.28
CA GLY A 137 7.15 -6.84 12.36
C GLY A 137 7.78 -7.36 11.07
N VAL A 138 6.98 -7.66 10.03
CA VAL A 138 7.51 -8.03 8.71
C VAL A 138 7.88 -6.76 7.94
N TYR A 139 9.17 -6.54 7.73
CA TYR A 139 9.72 -5.42 6.97
C TYR A 139 10.60 -5.93 5.84
N THR A 140 10.63 -5.17 4.75
CA THR A 140 11.51 -5.38 3.61
C THR A 140 12.45 -4.21 3.46
N LEU A 141 13.52 -4.39 2.69
CA LEU A 141 14.42 -3.29 2.33
C LEU A 141 14.20 -2.89 0.88
N VAL A 142 13.99 -1.60 0.69
CA VAL A 142 13.90 -0.95 -0.61
C VAL A 142 15.08 -0.01 -0.75
N LYS A 143 15.87 -0.20 -1.80
CA LYS A 143 17.00 0.66 -2.14
C LYS A 143 16.78 1.30 -3.50
N PHE A 144 16.91 2.61 -3.56
CA PHE A 144 17.00 3.38 -4.80
C PHE A 144 18.42 3.88 -4.96
N GLU A 145 19.02 3.64 -6.11
CA GLU A 145 20.29 4.26 -6.51
C GLU A 145 20.08 5.13 -7.75
N LEU A 146 20.64 6.33 -7.72
CA LEU A 146 20.52 7.34 -8.77
C LEU A 146 21.88 7.62 -9.36
N THR A 147 22.05 7.32 -10.65
CA THR A 147 23.29 7.56 -11.39
C THR A 147 23.03 8.40 -12.63
N ASP A 148 23.99 9.25 -13.01
CA ASP A 148 23.89 10.00 -14.26
C ASP A 148 24.02 9.02 -15.43
N TRP A 149 23.15 9.16 -16.42
CA TRP A 149 23.12 8.34 -17.61
C TRP A 149 22.84 9.21 -18.83
N ALA A 150 23.88 9.55 -19.58
CA ALA A 150 23.82 10.56 -20.66
C ALA A 150 23.17 11.87 -20.15
N SER A 151 22.05 12.30 -20.76
CA SER A 151 21.28 13.48 -20.35
C SER A 151 20.11 13.15 -19.39
N GLN A 152 20.09 11.95 -18.83
CA GLN A 152 19.02 11.42 -17.98
C GLN A 152 19.59 10.90 -16.67
N THR A 153 18.74 10.38 -15.81
CA THR A 153 19.15 9.62 -14.64
C THR A 153 18.69 8.17 -14.79
N LYS A 154 19.61 7.24 -14.58
CA LYS A 154 19.28 5.84 -14.33
C LYS A 154 18.95 5.69 -12.84
N LEU A 155 17.75 5.25 -12.54
CA LEU A 155 17.29 4.85 -11.22
C LEU A 155 17.31 3.32 -11.16
N ILE A 156 18.00 2.78 -10.17
CA ILE A 156 18.08 1.35 -9.89
C ILE A 156 17.30 1.10 -8.62
N LEU A 157 16.35 0.18 -8.69
CA LEU A 157 15.58 -0.32 -7.55
C LEU A 157 16.02 -1.73 -7.21
N ASP A 158 16.38 -1.93 -5.94
CA ASP A 158 16.48 -3.25 -5.32
C ASP A 158 15.46 -3.33 -4.17
N HIS A 159 14.54 -4.28 -4.24
CA HIS A 159 13.56 -4.55 -3.19
C HIS A 159 13.76 -5.98 -2.70
N THR A 160 14.12 -6.15 -1.42
CA THR A 160 14.56 -7.44 -0.87
C THR A 160 13.82 -7.81 0.42
N GLY A 161 13.69 -9.12 0.65
CA GLY A 161 13.15 -9.68 1.89
C GLY A 161 11.62 -9.65 1.98
N PHE A 162 10.92 -9.51 0.88
CA PHE A 162 9.46 -9.64 0.88
C PHE A 162 9.06 -11.14 0.91
N PRO A 163 7.87 -11.46 1.47
CA PRO A 163 7.39 -12.84 1.52
C PRO A 163 7.20 -13.45 0.13
N GLU A 164 7.41 -14.75 0.03
CA GLU A 164 7.12 -15.51 -1.18
C GLU A 164 5.70 -15.25 -1.71
N GLY A 165 5.51 -15.35 -3.01
CA GLY A 165 4.23 -15.08 -3.67
C GLY A 165 3.96 -13.61 -3.99
N ASN A 166 4.74 -12.67 -3.45
CA ASN A 166 4.52 -11.23 -3.65
C ASN A 166 5.26 -10.64 -4.87
N PHE A 167 6.16 -11.39 -5.51
CA PHE A 167 7.00 -10.88 -6.59
C PHE A 167 6.21 -10.14 -7.69
N ARG A 168 5.22 -10.80 -8.31
CA ARG A 168 4.46 -10.20 -9.41
C ARG A 168 3.67 -8.97 -9.02
N HIS A 169 3.08 -9.00 -7.82
CA HIS A 169 2.33 -7.86 -7.29
C HIS A 169 3.26 -6.65 -7.07
N LEU A 170 4.42 -6.87 -6.48
CA LEU A 170 5.41 -5.82 -6.26
C LEU A 170 6.01 -5.32 -7.56
N ASP A 171 6.37 -6.22 -8.48
CA ASP A 171 6.95 -5.86 -9.78
C ASP A 171 6.02 -4.94 -10.57
N SER A 172 4.78 -5.34 -10.77
CA SER A 172 3.77 -4.51 -11.45
C SER A 172 3.43 -3.24 -10.66
N GLY A 173 3.39 -3.33 -9.32
CA GLY A 173 3.10 -2.20 -8.44
C GLY A 173 4.12 -1.08 -8.57
N TRP A 174 5.40 -1.40 -8.69
CA TRP A 174 6.45 -0.41 -8.93
C TRP A 174 6.26 0.34 -10.23
N TYR A 175 5.92 -0.36 -11.33
CA TYR A 175 5.64 0.30 -12.61
C TYR A 175 4.42 1.21 -12.52
N LEU A 176 3.29 0.68 -12.10
CA LEU A 176 2.02 1.38 -12.15
C LEU A 176 1.89 2.52 -11.14
N ARG A 177 2.47 2.37 -9.95
CA ARG A 177 2.28 3.33 -8.84
C ARG A 177 3.46 4.28 -8.65
N TYR A 178 4.65 3.93 -9.17
CA TYR A 178 5.86 4.75 -9.03
C TYR A 178 6.38 5.24 -10.37
N TRP A 179 6.78 4.35 -11.27
CA TRP A 179 7.58 4.74 -12.43
C TRP A 179 6.78 5.51 -13.47
N GLU A 180 5.59 5.06 -13.83
CA GLU A 180 4.75 5.77 -14.78
C GLU A 180 4.32 7.15 -14.25
N PRO A 181 3.79 7.28 -13.02
CA PRO A 181 3.43 8.57 -12.47
C PRO A 181 4.63 9.50 -12.27
N LEU A 182 5.76 8.98 -11.79
CA LEU A 182 6.97 9.77 -11.57
C LEU A 182 7.55 10.33 -12.88
N ARG A 183 7.62 9.50 -13.93
CA ARG A 183 8.05 9.95 -15.27
C ARG A 183 7.14 11.08 -15.78
N LYS A 184 5.83 10.92 -15.64
CA LYS A 184 4.86 11.94 -16.06
C LYS A 184 5.00 13.24 -15.27
N TYR A 185 5.25 13.15 -13.98
CA TYR A 185 5.42 14.31 -13.10
C TYR A 185 6.70 15.09 -13.38
N LEU A 186 7.78 14.40 -13.75
CA LEU A 186 9.10 14.99 -13.97
C LEU A 186 9.36 15.42 -15.43
N ALA A 187 8.47 15.06 -16.36
CA ALA A 187 8.57 15.38 -17.79
C ALA A 187 8.62 16.89 -18.14
#